data_b94d26b3af1f59963504f1e5b9da6486
#
_entry.id   b94d26b3af1f59963504f1e5b9da6486
#
_cell.length_a   1.000
_cell.length_b   1.000
_cell.length_c   1.000
_cell.angle_alpha   90.00
_cell.angle_beta   90.00
_cell.angle_gamma   90.00
#
_symmetry.space_group_name_H-M   'P 1'
#
loop_
_entity.id
_entity.type
_entity.pdbx_description
1 polymer ?
#
loop_
_entity_poly.entity_id
_entity_poly.type
_entity_poly.pdbx_seq_one_letter_code
_entity_poly.pdbx_strand_id
1 'polypeptide(L)'
;MSEAIGMIETKGYTGNVEAADAMAKAANVSISKTIAIGGGLITVICRGDVASVKAAVDAGSKAASKVGELVASHVIARPHEEMARAFLGDTNAVKK
;
A
#
# COMPACT_ATOMS: atom_id res chain seq x y z
N MET A 1 -17.30 -9.04 -1.79
CA MET A 1 -16.03 -9.54 -1.42
C MET A 1 -15.02 -8.45 -1.30
N SER A 2 -14.41 -8.36 -0.19
CA SER A 2 -13.46 -7.29 0.01
C SER A 2 -12.05 -7.76 -0.31
N GLU A 3 -11.28 -6.83 -0.81
CA GLU A 3 -9.87 -7.07 -1.03
C GLU A 3 -9.10 -6.68 0.20
N ALA A 4 -7.91 -7.27 0.35
CA ALA A 4 -7.00 -6.86 1.39
C ALA A 4 -6.35 -5.54 0.98
N ILE A 5 -5.91 -4.79 1.97
CA ILE A 5 -5.20 -3.52 1.77
C ILE A 5 -3.83 -3.63 2.39
N GLY A 6 -2.82 -3.18 1.65
CA GLY A 6 -1.47 -3.07 2.16
C GLY A 6 -1.01 -1.64 2.12
N MET A 7 -0.23 -1.23 3.11
CA MET A 7 0.26 0.13 3.21
C MET A 7 1.72 0.13 3.59
N ILE A 8 2.47 1.04 2.97
CA ILE A 8 3.87 1.26 3.35
C ILE A 8 4.08 2.75 3.48
N GLU A 9 4.52 3.18 4.65
CA GLU A 9 4.81 4.57 4.91
C GLU A 9 6.31 4.77 5.02
N THR A 10 6.81 5.77 4.31
CA THR A 10 8.22 6.10 4.30
C THR A 10 8.39 7.58 4.57
N LYS A 11 9.61 7.97 4.92
CA LYS A 11 9.96 9.37 4.98
C LYS A 11 10.69 9.68 3.67
N GLY A 12 10.06 10.54 2.88
CA GLY A 12 10.61 10.92 1.59
C GLY A 12 10.11 10.08 0.43
N TYR A 13 10.21 10.63 -0.75
CA TYR A 13 9.68 10.00 -1.96
C TYR A 13 10.51 8.83 -2.46
N THR A 14 11.83 8.91 -2.32
CA THR A 14 12.69 7.87 -2.88
C THR A 14 12.32 6.48 -2.35
N GLY A 15 12.21 6.36 -1.04
CA GLY A 15 11.83 5.09 -0.45
C GLY A 15 10.44 4.66 -0.87
N ASN A 16 9.52 5.62 -0.99
CA ASN A 16 8.15 5.29 -1.33
C ASN A 16 8.01 4.81 -2.77
N VAL A 17 8.73 5.44 -3.69
CA VAL A 17 8.72 5.03 -5.09
C VAL A 17 9.30 3.62 -5.23
N GLU A 18 10.39 3.35 -4.51
CA GLU A 18 10.97 2.01 -4.54
C GLU A 18 10.02 0.97 -3.96
N ALA A 19 9.32 1.36 -2.88
CA ALA A 19 8.34 0.45 -2.30
C ALA A 19 7.23 0.15 -3.30
N ALA A 20 6.69 1.17 -3.93
CA ALA A 20 5.60 0.99 -4.89
C ALA A 20 6.02 0.10 -6.06
N ASP A 21 7.21 0.33 -6.58
CA ASP A 21 7.72 -0.47 -7.69
C ASP A 21 7.90 -1.93 -7.27
N ALA A 22 8.50 -2.16 -6.13
CA ALA A 22 8.71 -3.51 -5.64
C ALA A 22 7.41 -4.24 -5.36
N MET A 23 6.42 -3.52 -4.81
CA MET A 23 5.11 -4.10 -4.57
C MET A 23 4.46 -4.55 -5.87
N ALA A 24 4.50 -3.69 -6.88
CA ALA A 24 3.88 -3.99 -8.16
C ALA A 24 4.57 -5.16 -8.87
N LYS A 25 5.86 -5.29 -8.68
CA LYS A 25 6.62 -6.37 -9.35
C LYS A 25 6.53 -7.70 -8.62
N ALA A 26 6.34 -7.66 -7.31
CA ALA A 26 6.44 -8.87 -6.50
C ALA A 26 5.18 -9.70 -6.51
N ALA A 27 4.03 -9.10 -6.71
CA ALA A 27 2.78 -9.80 -6.54
C ALA A 27 1.68 -9.18 -7.39
N ASN A 28 0.57 -9.90 -7.48
CA ASN A 28 -0.55 -9.43 -8.28
C ASN A 28 -1.42 -8.48 -7.43
N VAL A 29 -0.96 -7.25 -7.32
CA VAL A 29 -1.68 -6.21 -6.58
C VAL A 29 -1.82 -4.98 -7.45
N SER A 30 -2.79 -4.14 -7.09
CA SER A 30 -2.97 -2.84 -7.73
C SER A 30 -2.53 -1.77 -6.76
N ILE A 31 -1.75 -0.81 -7.25
CA ILE A 31 -1.41 0.35 -6.44
C ILE A 31 -2.59 1.30 -6.51
N SER A 32 -3.21 1.58 -5.38
CA SER A 32 -4.41 2.40 -5.34
C SER A 32 -4.12 3.88 -5.31
N LYS A 33 -3.28 4.30 -4.39
CA LYS A 33 -2.96 5.71 -4.28
C LYS A 33 -1.73 5.92 -3.43
N THR A 34 -1.19 7.12 -3.52
CA THR A 34 -0.09 7.57 -2.69
C THR A 34 -0.56 8.82 -1.97
N ILE A 35 -0.33 8.89 -0.69
CA ILE A 35 -0.79 10.01 0.13
C ILE A 35 0.40 10.65 0.81
N ALA A 36 0.55 11.96 0.61
CA ALA A 36 1.57 12.74 1.32
C ALA A 36 0.87 13.51 2.43
N ILE A 37 1.28 13.27 3.67
CA ILE A 37 0.58 13.85 4.81
C ILE A 37 1.36 14.95 5.51
N GLY A 38 2.47 15.38 4.94
CA GLY A 38 3.28 16.43 5.54
C GLY A 38 4.47 15.85 6.29
N GLY A 39 5.43 16.70 6.58
CA GLY A 39 6.63 16.26 7.29
C GLY A 39 7.48 15.28 6.52
N GLY A 40 7.29 15.19 5.22
CA GLY A 40 8.03 14.22 4.41
C GLY A 40 7.48 12.81 4.48
N LEU A 41 6.36 12.59 5.14
CA LEU A 41 5.77 11.26 5.26
C LEU A 41 4.86 10.97 4.07
N ILE A 42 5.07 9.81 3.48
CA ILE A 42 4.33 9.39 2.29
C ILE A 42 3.90 7.95 2.47
N THR A 43 2.65 7.68 2.17
CA THR A 43 2.09 6.34 2.27
C THR A 43 1.63 5.87 0.90
N VAL A 44 2.08 4.70 0.50
CA VAL A 44 1.57 4.05 -0.72
C VAL A 44 0.63 2.92 -0.29
N ILE A 45 -0.49 2.81 -0.99
CA ILE A 45 -1.53 1.84 -0.67
C ILE A 45 -1.72 0.91 -1.86
N CYS A 46 -1.74 -0.39 -1.58
CA CYS A 46 -2.06 -1.38 -2.60
C CYS A 46 -3.25 -2.22 -2.15
N ARG A 47 -3.84 -2.92 -3.09
CA ARG A 47 -4.96 -3.81 -2.80
C ARG A 47 -4.87 -5.06 -3.67
N GLY A 48 -5.50 -6.11 -3.20
CA GLY A 48 -5.53 -7.39 -3.90
C GLY A 48 -5.94 -8.49 -2.95
N ASP A 49 -5.71 -9.73 -3.34
CA ASP A 49 -5.98 -10.82 -2.40
C ASP A 49 -4.94 -10.80 -1.28
N VAL A 50 -5.28 -11.41 -0.17
CA VAL A 50 -4.47 -11.25 1.04
C VAL A 50 -3.06 -11.81 0.88
N ALA A 51 -2.90 -12.91 0.17
CA ALA A 51 -1.57 -13.48 -0.02
C ALA A 51 -0.68 -12.58 -0.86
N SER A 52 -1.24 -12.04 -1.94
CA SER A 52 -0.52 -11.11 -2.81
C SER A 52 -0.16 -9.83 -2.08
N VAL A 53 -1.10 -9.29 -1.28
CA VAL A 53 -0.85 -8.07 -0.54
C VAL A 53 0.26 -8.28 0.50
N LYS A 54 0.24 -9.42 1.20
CA LYS A 54 1.31 -9.71 2.15
C LYS A 54 2.67 -9.79 1.48
N ALA A 55 2.73 -10.48 0.34
CA ALA A 55 3.98 -10.60 -0.41
C ALA A 55 4.44 -9.23 -0.91
N ALA A 56 3.51 -8.42 -1.41
CA ALA A 56 3.83 -7.09 -1.91
C ALA A 56 4.37 -6.19 -0.81
N VAL A 57 3.71 -6.18 0.34
CA VAL A 57 4.15 -5.33 1.45
C VAL A 57 5.53 -5.77 1.96
N ASP A 58 5.78 -7.07 2.02
CA ASP A 58 7.08 -7.56 2.43
C ASP A 58 8.18 -7.10 1.47
N ALA A 59 7.96 -7.28 0.18
CA ALA A 59 8.93 -6.87 -0.83
C ALA A 59 9.15 -5.36 -0.84
N GLY A 60 8.04 -4.60 -0.75
CA GLY A 60 8.13 -3.15 -0.75
C GLY A 60 8.84 -2.60 0.46
N SER A 61 8.59 -3.18 1.63
CA SER A 61 9.25 -2.75 2.86
C SER A 61 10.76 -2.95 2.78
N LYS A 62 11.17 -4.09 2.26
CA LYS A 62 12.60 -4.36 2.10
C LYS A 62 13.25 -3.41 1.11
N ALA A 63 12.57 -3.15 0.00
CA ALA A 63 13.10 -2.23 -1.00
C ALA A 63 13.22 -0.81 -0.46
N ALA A 64 12.19 -0.34 0.24
CA ALA A 64 12.22 1.00 0.82
C ALA A 64 13.36 1.16 1.82
N SER A 65 13.57 0.15 2.65
CA SER A 65 14.60 0.20 3.68
C SER A 65 16.01 0.29 3.12
N LYS A 66 16.21 -0.16 1.90
CA LYS A 66 17.54 -0.11 1.29
C LYS A 66 17.92 1.28 0.81
N VAL A 67 16.95 2.10 0.47
CA VAL A 67 17.23 3.39 -0.15
C VAL A 67 16.70 4.57 0.65
N GLY A 68 15.96 4.32 1.71
CA GLY A 68 15.37 5.39 2.48
C GLY A 68 14.96 4.92 3.84
N GLU A 69 14.07 5.68 4.46
CA GLU A 69 13.61 5.38 5.81
C GLU A 69 12.20 4.81 5.76
N LEU A 70 12.08 3.55 6.15
CA LEU A 70 10.78 2.90 6.30
C LEU A 70 10.22 3.29 7.66
N VAL A 71 9.02 3.86 7.69
CA VAL A 71 8.38 4.27 8.93
C VAL A 71 7.46 3.18 9.44
N ALA A 72 6.63 2.63 8.56
CA ALA A 72 5.67 1.62 8.98
C ALA A 72 5.17 0.85 7.78
N SER A 73 4.71 -0.37 8.02
CA SER A 73 4.00 -1.13 7.00
C SER A 73 2.89 -1.90 7.67
N HIS A 74 1.83 -2.17 6.94
CA HIS A 74 0.68 -2.83 7.52
C HIS A 74 -0.15 -3.53 6.46
N VAL A 75 -0.76 -4.64 6.85
CA VAL A 75 -1.69 -5.37 6.00
C VAL A 75 -3.01 -5.50 6.73
N ILE A 76 -4.09 -5.14 6.08
CA ILE A 76 -5.43 -5.34 6.61
C ILE A 76 -6.10 -6.37 5.72
N ALA A 77 -6.26 -7.58 6.24
CA ALA A 77 -6.74 -8.70 5.45
C ALA A 77 -8.20 -8.53 5.05
N ARG A 78 -9.01 -7.98 5.93
CA ARG A 78 -10.43 -7.79 5.67
C ARG A 78 -10.87 -6.42 6.13
N PRO A 79 -10.61 -5.40 5.31
CA PRO A 79 -10.96 -4.05 5.73
C PRO A 79 -12.47 -3.88 5.83
N HIS A 80 -12.87 -3.08 6.81
CA HIS A 80 -14.25 -2.70 6.92
C HIS A 80 -14.64 -1.91 5.66
N GLU A 81 -15.85 -2.11 5.19
CA GLU A 81 -16.28 -1.52 3.94
C GLU A 81 -16.14 0.00 3.90
N GLU A 82 -16.53 0.67 4.96
CA GLU A 82 -16.40 2.13 5.02
C GLU A 82 -14.96 2.58 4.98
N MET A 83 -14.10 1.86 5.67
CA MET A 83 -12.69 2.20 5.70
C MET A 83 -12.07 1.97 4.34
N ALA A 84 -12.42 0.86 3.70
CA ALA A 84 -11.90 0.58 2.36
C ALA A 84 -12.34 1.66 1.38
N ARG A 85 -13.58 2.12 1.48
CA ARG A 85 -14.08 3.17 0.62
C ARG A 85 -13.31 4.46 0.82
N ALA A 86 -13.00 4.79 2.07
CA ALA A 86 -12.27 6.01 2.39
C ALA A 86 -10.85 5.98 1.84
N PHE A 87 -10.19 4.83 1.88
CA PHE A 87 -8.79 4.73 1.47
C PHE A 87 -8.58 4.33 0.03
N LEU A 88 -9.53 3.61 -0.56
CA LEU A 88 -9.40 3.16 -1.94
C LEU A 88 -10.24 3.97 -2.91
N GLY A 89 -11.10 4.82 -2.38
CA GLY A 89 -11.98 5.61 -3.20
C GLY A 89 -13.28 4.86 -3.44
N ASP A 90 -14.34 5.60 -3.66
CA ASP A 90 -15.65 4.98 -3.78
C ASP A 90 -15.92 4.36 -5.12
N THR A 91 -15.09 4.59 -6.10
CA THR A 91 -15.27 3.92 -7.37
C THR A 91 -15.33 2.43 -7.20
N ASN A 92 -14.48 1.90 -6.38
CA ASN A 92 -14.47 0.46 -6.18
C ASN A 92 -15.64 -0.02 -5.39
N ALA A 93 -16.01 0.74 -4.41
CA ALA A 93 -17.13 0.38 -3.58
C ALA A 93 -18.42 0.38 -4.36
N VAL A 94 -18.48 1.24 -5.30
CA VAL A 94 -19.69 1.38 -6.08
C VAL A 94 -19.99 0.20 -6.92
N LYS A 95 -18.98 -0.45 -7.28
CA LYS A 95 -19.23 -1.60 -8.08
C LYS A 95 -19.98 -2.57 -7.36
N LYS A 96 -20.41 -2.45 -6.83
CA LYS A 96 -21.15 -3.30 -6.29
C LYS A 96 -22.02 -3.69 -6.73
#